data_7116357f420ba612052b9bf4d4857a10
#
_entry.id   7116357f420ba612052b9bf4d4857a10
#
_cell.length_a   1.000
_cell.length_b   1.000
_cell.length_c   1.000
_cell.angle_alpha   90.00
_cell.angle_beta   90.00
_cell.angle_gamma   90.00
#
_symmetry.space_group_name_H-M   'P 1'
#
loop_
_entity.id
_entity.type
_entity.pdbx_description
1 polymer ?
#
loop_
_entity_poly.entity_id
_entity_poly.type
_entity_poly.pdbx_seq_one_letter_code
_entity_poly.pdbx_strand_id
1 'polypeptide(L)'
;MLLLVVAGLGGLPVSAAAQDAADPGSNASTQSLGVEPDFTIWDVQLGQPVTAVPDSAAAIIACGTNGGPISTELKSFGDWAQCTPEASGLREITFTYDDEKDYIARAMELEYRALAGGTSVYAHPVVLSILVDDKGISQGIRIVTDDRASDSDRRVAVVLSKNFQARFGPWNLDCQDIPMQAGEQKVGSEFIHQRCTGTNPNGSGQKVLIEGSYLRKKGQEGLSRDTQQVNKGYYESETRLELMNPPYLPSEGP
;
A
#
# COMPACT_ATOMS: atom_id res chain seq x y z
N MET A 1 82.90 -16.06 -8.60
CA MET A 1 83.64 -15.68 -7.41
C MET A 1 82.67 -15.02 -6.45
N LEU A 2 82.18 -15.56 -5.41
CA LEU A 2 82.63 -16.28 -4.25
C LEU A 2 81.45 -17.07 -3.66
N LEU A 3 81.70 -18.32 -3.35
CA LEU A 3 80.87 -19.18 -2.49
C LEU A 3 80.80 -18.65 -1.08
N LEU A 4 79.70 -18.85 -0.38
CA LEU A 4 79.72 -19.23 0.99
C LEU A 4 78.44 -20.02 1.36
N VAL A 5 78.68 -21.26 1.72
CA VAL A 5 77.79 -22.23 2.37
C VAL A 5 77.85 -22.00 3.85
N VAL A 6 76.68 -21.98 4.54
CA VAL A 6 76.66 -22.37 5.96
C VAL A 6 75.38 -23.19 6.24
N ALA A 7 75.63 -24.34 6.73
CA ALA A 7 74.66 -25.33 7.18
C ALA A 7 74.15 -25.06 8.62
N GLY A 8 72.96 -25.61 8.92
CA GLY A 8 72.87 -26.33 10.16
C GLY A 8 71.72 -26.02 11.09
N LEU A 9 71.10 -27.12 11.53
CA LEU A 9 70.35 -27.36 12.80
C LEU A 9 68.88 -26.96 12.77
N GLY A 10 67.93 -27.84 12.63
CA GLY A 10 67.58 -28.90 13.56
C GLY A 10 66.71 -28.37 14.70
N GLY A 11 65.37 -28.33 14.51
CA GLY A 11 64.43 -27.97 15.54
C GLY A 11 63.13 -28.79 15.40
N LEU A 12 62.86 -29.56 16.42
CA LEU A 12 61.77 -30.54 16.54
C LEU A 12 60.38 -29.87 16.49
N PRO A 13 59.34 -30.56 16.02
CA PRO A 13 57.98 -30.05 16.06
C PRO A 13 57.40 -30.15 17.48
N VAL A 14 57.02 -29.04 18.05
CA VAL A 14 56.17 -28.97 19.24
C VAL A 14 54.75 -29.08 18.79
N SER A 15 54.12 -30.24 19.02
CA SER A 15 52.67 -30.40 18.92
C SER A 15 52.02 -29.61 20.04
N ALA A 16 51.44 -28.47 19.71
CA ALA A 16 50.49 -27.79 20.56
C ALA A 16 49.08 -28.36 20.24
N ALA A 17 48.57 -29.17 21.17
CA ALA A 17 47.19 -29.56 21.20
C ALA A 17 46.35 -28.30 21.49
N ALA A 18 45.65 -27.79 20.47
CA ALA A 18 44.61 -26.81 20.68
C ALA A 18 43.40 -27.51 21.30
N GLN A 19 43.11 -27.16 22.53
CA GLN A 19 41.85 -27.54 23.18
C GLN A 19 40.70 -26.82 22.46
N ASP A 20 39.81 -27.61 21.91
CA ASP A 20 38.50 -27.16 21.49
C ASP A 20 37.74 -26.64 22.71
N ALA A 21 37.72 -25.33 22.89
CA ALA A 21 36.74 -24.66 23.71
C ALA A 21 35.44 -24.61 22.89
N ALA A 22 34.54 -25.52 23.20
CA ALA A 22 33.17 -25.47 22.73
C ALA A 22 32.54 -24.14 23.17
N ASP A 23 32.36 -23.24 22.23
CA ASP A 23 31.56 -22.03 22.38
C ASP A 23 30.10 -22.46 22.50
N PRO A 24 29.39 -22.25 23.63
CA PRO A 24 27.99 -22.56 23.73
C PRO A 24 27.24 -21.61 22.84
N GLY A 25 26.74 -22.17 21.74
CA GLY A 25 26.01 -21.47 20.67
C GLY A 25 25.05 -20.42 21.20
N SER A 26 25.34 -19.19 20.89
CA SER A 26 24.30 -18.16 20.78
C SER A 26 23.54 -18.41 19.48
N ASN A 27 22.55 -19.29 19.55
CA ASN A 27 21.44 -19.25 18.62
C ASN A 27 20.69 -17.93 18.85
N ALA A 28 21.28 -16.83 18.45
CA ALA A 28 20.54 -15.61 18.18
C ALA A 28 19.66 -15.92 16.96
N SER A 29 18.48 -16.47 17.23
CA SER A 29 17.39 -16.46 16.31
C SER A 29 17.25 -15.01 15.86
N THR A 30 17.70 -14.71 14.65
CA THR A 30 17.35 -13.49 13.96
C THR A 30 15.84 -13.61 13.74
N GLN A 31 15.06 -13.16 14.73
CA GLN A 31 13.65 -12.92 14.52
C GLN A 31 13.60 -11.88 13.42
N SER A 32 13.16 -12.29 12.25
CA SER A 32 12.78 -11.39 11.17
C SER A 32 11.66 -10.51 11.72
N LEU A 33 12.02 -9.29 12.10
CA LEU A 33 11.09 -8.23 12.42
C LEU A 33 10.48 -7.80 11.09
N GLY A 34 9.31 -8.29 10.76
CA GLY A 34 8.56 -7.95 9.55
C GLY A 34 8.07 -9.23 8.86
N VAL A 35 7.09 -9.88 9.45
CA VAL A 35 6.24 -10.79 8.67
C VAL A 35 5.43 -9.86 7.78
N GLU A 36 5.77 -9.82 6.47
CA GLU A 36 4.81 -9.34 5.49
C GLU A 36 3.52 -10.12 5.71
N PRO A 37 2.34 -9.50 5.64
CA PRO A 37 1.11 -10.25 5.76
C PRO A 37 1.15 -11.36 4.69
N ASP A 38 0.87 -12.60 5.09
CA ASP A 38 0.79 -13.75 4.19
C ASP A 38 -0.25 -13.54 3.06
N PHE A 39 -1.05 -12.49 3.18
CA PHE A 39 -2.09 -12.08 2.25
C PHE A 39 -2.02 -10.57 1.99
N THR A 40 -2.12 -10.20 0.72
CA THR A 40 -2.19 -8.81 0.26
C THR A 40 -3.44 -8.57 -0.58
N ILE A 41 -3.80 -7.31 -0.81
CA ILE A 41 -4.91 -6.96 -1.71
C ILE A 41 -4.74 -7.56 -3.12
N TRP A 42 -3.51 -7.83 -3.54
CA TRP A 42 -3.19 -8.39 -4.85
C TRP A 42 -3.48 -9.90 -4.95
N ASP A 43 -3.71 -10.57 -3.82
CA ASP A 43 -4.05 -11.99 -3.75
C ASP A 43 -5.56 -12.24 -3.86
N VAL A 44 -6.35 -11.16 -3.85
CA VAL A 44 -7.81 -11.24 -4.07
C VAL A 44 -8.09 -11.78 -5.46
N GLN A 45 -8.75 -12.94 -5.52
CA GLN A 45 -9.15 -13.59 -6.76
C GLN A 45 -10.49 -13.04 -7.23
N LEU A 46 -10.48 -12.17 -8.25
CA LEU A 46 -11.72 -11.67 -8.84
C LEU A 46 -12.50 -12.81 -9.51
N GLY A 47 -13.82 -12.80 -9.31
CA GLY A 47 -14.71 -13.88 -9.76
C GLY A 47 -14.86 -15.02 -8.75
N GLN A 48 -14.18 -14.99 -7.62
CA GLN A 48 -14.34 -15.95 -6.53
C GLN A 48 -15.18 -15.35 -5.39
N PRO A 49 -15.81 -16.20 -4.55
CA PRO A 49 -16.50 -15.74 -3.36
C PRO A 49 -15.56 -14.92 -2.45
N VAL A 50 -16.03 -13.81 -1.91
CA VAL A 50 -15.23 -12.98 -1.00
C VAL A 50 -14.82 -13.74 0.27
N THR A 51 -15.57 -14.76 0.65
CA THR A 51 -15.23 -15.68 1.75
C THR A 51 -13.99 -16.54 1.49
N ALA A 52 -13.43 -16.52 0.27
CA ALA A 52 -12.14 -17.14 0.00
C ALA A 52 -10.97 -16.29 0.56
N VAL A 53 -11.21 -15.03 0.87
CA VAL A 53 -10.26 -14.20 1.61
C VAL A 53 -10.30 -14.62 3.08
N PRO A 54 -9.17 -14.99 3.69
CA PRO A 54 -9.15 -15.40 5.08
C PRO A 54 -9.41 -14.21 6.01
N ASP A 55 -10.38 -14.33 6.91
CA ASP A 55 -10.67 -13.27 7.89
C ASP A 55 -9.44 -12.92 8.75
N SER A 56 -8.55 -13.89 8.98
CA SER A 56 -7.30 -13.70 9.71
C SER A 56 -6.28 -12.80 9.00
N ALA A 57 -6.47 -12.51 7.73
CA ALA A 57 -5.63 -11.58 6.97
C ALA A 57 -5.90 -10.10 7.32
N ALA A 58 -7.02 -9.84 7.99
CA ALA A 58 -7.45 -8.49 8.33
C ALA A 58 -7.52 -8.28 9.85
N ALA A 59 -7.04 -7.14 10.32
CA ALA A 59 -7.24 -6.70 11.69
C ALA A 59 -8.65 -6.09 11.89
N ILE A 60 -9.13 -5.37 10.89
CA ILE A 60 -10.48 -4.79 10.86
C ILE A 60 -11.09 -5.11 9.50
N ILE A 61 -12.34 -5.53 9.51
CA ILE A 61 -13.18 -5.68 8.32
C ILE A 61 -14.41 -4.80 8.52
N ALA A 62 -14.77 -3.98 7.54
CA ALA A 62 -15.89 -3.05 7.65
C ALA A 62 -16.52 -2.75 6.29
N CYS A 63 -17.71 -2.18 6.29
CA CYS A 63 -18.28 -1.61 5.07
C CYS A 63 -17.57 -0.30 4.72
N GLY A 64 -17.16 -0.17 3.48
CA GLY A 64 -16.56 1.04 2.93
C GLY A 64 -17.59 2.07 2.48
N THR A 65 -17.08 3.22 2.07
CA THR A 65 -17.86 4.36 1.58
C THR A 65 -17.19 5.00 0.36
N ASN A 66 -16.99 4.22 -0.69
CA ASN A 66 -16.33 4.63 -1.93
C ASN A 66 -14.86 5.04 -1.75
N GLY A 67 -14.10 4.25 -0.96
CA GLY A 67 -12.71 4.57 -0.62
C GLY A 67 -12.55 5.56 0.53
N GLY A 68 -13.65 5.98 1.12
CA GLY A 68 -13.68 6.88 2.29
C GLY A 68 -13.64 6.13 3.63
N PRO A 69 -14.03 6.80 4.72
CA PRO A 69 -14.01 6.22 6.05
C PRO A 69 -14.97 5.01 6.16
N ILE A 70 -14.64 4.10 7.06
CA ILE A 70 -15.49 2.95 7.36
C ILE A 70 -16.85 3.39 7.91
N SER A 71 -17.92 2.64 7.56
CA SER A 71 -19.27 2.94 8.04
C SER A 71 -19.76 1.95 9.10
N THR A 72 -19.64 0.65 8.88
CA THR A 72 -20.11 -0.40 9.77
C THR A 72 -19.05 -1.49 9.85
N GLU A 73 -18.59 -1.79 11.06
CA GLU A 73 -17.66 -2.88 11.30
C GLU A 73 -18.34 -4.24 11.11
N LEU A 74 -17.64 -5.17 10.48
CA LEU A 74 -18.07 -6.53 10.18
C LEU A 74 -17.27 -7.53 11.00
N LYS A 75 -17.83 -8.72 11.25
CA LYS A 75 -17.11 -9.80 11.95
C LYS A 75 -16.28 -10.65 11.00
N SER A 76 -16.65 -10.69 9.73
CA SER A 76 -15.99 -11.49 8.69
C SER A 76 -16.28 -10.93 7.31
N PHE A 77 -15.50 -11.34 6.31
CA PHE A 77 -15.83 -11.07 4.91
C PHE A 77 -17.16 -11.67 4.49
N GLY A 78 -17.64 -12.71 5.18
CA GLY A 78 -18.94 -13.33 4.93
C GLY A 78 -20.15 -12.42 5.26
N ASP A 79 -19.94 -11.39 6.04
CA ASP A 79 -20.99 -10.43 6.44
C ASP A 79 -21.24 -9.33 5.38
N TRP A 80 -20.66 -9.44 4.20
CA TRP A 80 -20.72 -8.47 3.10
C TRP A 80 -22.11 -7.93 2.78
N ALA A 81 -23.16 -8.75 2.98
CA ALA A 81 -24.55 -8.36 2.70
C ALA A 81 -25.05 -7.21 3.60
N GLN A 82 -24.39 -6.92 4.72
CA GLN A 82 -24.71 -5.80 5.61
C GLN A 82 -24.30 -4.45 5.01
N CYS A 83 -23.37 -4.44 4.03
CA CYS A 83 -22.93 -3.21 3.41
C CYS A 83 -23.97 -2.68 2.41
N THR A 84 -24.12 -1.36 2.36
CA THR A 84 -25.02 -0.71 1.41
C THR A 84 -24.42 -0.80 -0.01
N PRO A 85 -25.19 -1.19 -1.02
CA PRO A 85 -24.69 -1.21 -2.40
C PRO A 85 -24.44 0.22 -2.92
N GLU A 86 -23.38 0.38 -3.70
CA GLU A 86 -23.09 1.58 -4.47
C GLU A 86 -24.01 1.67 -5.71
N ALA A 87 -23.90 2.78 -6.44
CA ALA A 87 -24.64 2.98 -7.69
C ALA A 87 -24.33 1.90 -8.75
N SER A 88 -23.16 1.29 -8.70
CA SER A 88 -22.75 0.14 -9.51
C SER A 88 -23.51 -1.15 -9.19
N GLY A 89 -24.22 -1.20 -8.06
CA GLY A 89 -24.79 -2.40 -7.47
C GLY A 89 -23.79 -3.22 -6.64
N LEU A 90 -22.51 -2.88 -6.65
CA LEU A 90 -21.50 -3.54 -5.83
C LEU A 90 -21.53 -3.01 -4.39
N ARG A 91 -21.07 -3.84 -3.47
CA ARG A 91 -20.90 -3.50 -2.05
C ARG A 91 -19.41 -3.42 -1.75
N GLU A 92 -19.00 -2.37 -1.08
CA GLU A 92 -17.61 -2.17 -0.70
C GLU A 92 -17.35 -2.75 0.68
N ILE A 93 -16.38 -3.65 0.77
CA ILE A 93 -15.83 -4.16 2.02
C ILE A 93 -14.41 -3.62 2.13
N THR A 94 -14.20 -2.77 3.12
CA THR A 94 -12.89 -2.22 3.45
C THR A 94 -12.25 -3.06 4.54
N PHE A 95 -10.94 -3.24 4.48
CA PHE A 95 -10.20 -3.94 5.52
C PHE A 95 -8.84 -3.30 5.75
N THR A 96 -8.30 -3.52 6.97
CA THR A 96 -6.95 -3.09 7.35
C THR A 96 -6.11 -4.27 7.75
N TYR A 97 -4.80 -4.18 7.55
CA TYR A 97 -3.83 -5.06 8.17
C TYR A 97 -3.58 -4.65 9.62
N ASP A 98 -2.77 -5.41 10.34
CA ASP A 98 -2.34 -5.04 11.69
C ASP A 98 -1.37 -3.85 11.64
N ASP A 99 -1.88 -2.69 12.06
CA ASP A 99 -1.15 -1.43 12.07
C ASP A 99 -0.46 -1.14 13.42
N GLU A 100 -0.50 -2.06 14.39
CA GLU A 100 0.06 -1.83 15.73
C GLU A 100 1.53 -1.47 15.68
N LYS A 101 2.30 -2.16 14.85
CA LYS A 101 3.74 -1.89 14.68
C LYS A 101 3.99 -0.53 14.04
N ASP A 102 3.20 -0.13 13.06
CA ASP A 102 3.29 1.20 12.44
C ASP A 102 2.93 2.29 13.46
N TYR A 103 1.88 2.07 14.26
CA TYR A 103 1.49 2.98 15.32
C TYR A 103 2.61 3.16 16.36
N ILE A 104 3.22 2.07 16.81
CA ILE A 104 4.34 2.10 17.75
C ILE A 104 5.54 2.84 17.14
N ALA A 105 5.87 2.56 15.88
CA ALA A 105 6.98 3.22 15.20
C ALA A 105 6.75 4.74 15.09
N ARG A 106 5.52 5.17 14.79
CA ARG A 106 5.15 6.59 14.79
C ARG A 106 5.26 7.23 16.16
N ALA A 107 4.75 6.56 17.20
CA ALA A 107 4.79 7.07 18.56
C ALA A 107 6.23 7.21 19.10
N MET A 108 7.14 6.40 18.61
CA MET A 108 8.57 6.42 19.00
C MET A 108 9.45 7.25 18.05
N GLU A 109 8.86 7.97 17.08
CA GLU A 109 9.58 8.75 16.07
C GLU A 109 10.64 7.95 15.28
N LEU A 110 10.41 6.65 15.12
CA LEU A 110 11.32 5.77 14.39
C LEU A 110 11.09 5.89 12.88
N GLU A 111 12.17 5.94 12.09
CA GLU A 111 12.13 5.87 10.61
C GLU A 111 11.73 4.46 10.09
N TYR A 112 10.89 3.78 10.84
CA TYR A 112 10.62 2.34 10.68
C TYR A 112 9.47 2.02 9.74
N ARG A 113 8.83 3.03 9.19
CA ARG A 113 7.56 2.94 8.45
C ARG A 113 7.59 2.00 7.26
N ALA A 114 8.71 1.96 6.53
CA ALA A 114 8.86 1.12 5.34
C ALA A 114 9.05 -0.37 5.66
N LEU A 115 9.35 -0.71 6.93
CA LEU A 115 9.71 -2.05 7.37
C LEU A 115 8.67 -2.69 8.31
N ALA A 116 7.76 -1.89 8.86
CA ALA A 116 6.88 -2.34 9.94
C ALA A 116 5.57 -3.00 9.47
N GLY A 117 5.28 -3.01 8.17
CA GLY A 117 3.97 -3.40 7.67
C GLY A 117 2.95 -2.27 7.86
N GLY A 118 1.70 -2.60 8.07
CA GLY A 118 0.58 -1.67 8.15
C GLY A 118 -0.22 -1.62 6.85
N THR A 119 -1.34 -0.92 6.87
CA THR A 119 -2.24 -0.81 5.71
C THR A 119 -1.65 0.16 4.70
N SER A 120 -0.68 -0.33 3.93
CA SER A 120 0.05 0.46 2.94
C SER A 120 0.29 -0.30 1.64
N VAL A 121 0.41 0.43 0.54
CA VAL A 121 0.82 -0.09 -0.76
C VAL A 121 1.97 0.77 -1.28
N TYR A 122 3.10 0.16 -1.62
CA TYR A 122 4.33 0.86 -2.01
C TYR A 122 4.73 1.95 -0.99
N ALA A 123 4.62 1.63 0.30
CA ALA A 123 4.90 2.52 1.42
C ALA A 123 3.98 3.78 1.52
N HIS A 124 2.87 3.81 0.78
CA HIS A 124 1.84 4.84 0.94
C HIS A 124 0.68 4.29 1.77
N PRO A 125 0.25 4.98 2.84
CA PRO A 125 -0.96 4.62 3.58
C PRO A 125 -2.18 4.66 2.67
N VAL A 126 -3.02 3.62 2.72
CA VAL A 126 -4.16 3.45 1.82
C VAL A 126 -5.37 2.87 2.53
N VAL A 127 -6.53 3.11 1.95
CA VAL A 127 -7.76 2.37 2.20
C VAL A 127 -7.83 1.24 1.18
N LEU A 128 -7.96 0.00 1.67
CA LEU A 128 -8.05 -1.20 0.85
C LEU A 128 -9.48 -1.71 0.84
N SER A 129 -10.03 -1.99 -0.33
CA SER A 129 -11.40 -2.46 -0.45
C SER A 129 -11.56 -3.56 -1.49
N ILE A 130 -12.47 -4.49 -1.21
CA ILE A 130 -12.97 -5.49 -2.15
C ILE A 130 -14.40 -5.09 -2.52
N LEU A 131 -14.70 -5.10 -3.80
CA LEU A 131 -16.01 -4.78 -4.34
C LEU A 131 -16.75 -6.08 -4.70
N VAL A 132 -17.89 -6.29 -4.06
CA VAL A 132 -18.60 -7.58 -4.03
C VAL A 132 -19.99 -7.41 -4.65
N ASP A 133 -20.41 -8.35 -5.48
CA ASP A 133 -21.75 -8.36 -6.07
C ASP A 133 -22.83 -8.90 -5.09
N ASP A 134 -24.07 -8.96 -5.54
CA ASP A 134 -25.22 -9.44 -4.78
C ASP A 134 -25.19 -10.93 -4.43
N LYS A 135 -24.21 -11.68 -4.96
CA LYS A 135 -23.97 -13.10 -4.69
C LYS A 135 -22.74 -13.34 -3.79
N GLY A 136 -22.08 -12.28 -3.35
CA GLY A 136 -20.88 -12.39 -2.55
C GLY A 136 -19.62 -12.70 -3.36
N ILE A 137 -19.63 -12.47 -4.67
CA ILE A 137 -18.48 -12.67 -5.54
C ILE A 137 -17.67 -11.39 -5.64
N SER A 138 -16.37 -11.49 -5.44
CA SER A 138 -15.40 -10.40 -5.59
C SER A 138 -15.31 -9.97 -7.04
N GLN A 139 -15.81 -8.78 -7.38
CA GLN A 139 -15.84 -8.26 -8.74
C GLN A 139 -14.80 -7.18 -8.99
N GLY A 140 -14.20 -6.66 -7.94
CA GLY A 140 -13.15 -5.65 -8.06
C GLY A 140 -12.38 -5.44 -6.78
N ILE A 141 -11.28 -4.72 -6.91
CA ILE A 141 -10.55 -4.13 -5.79
C ILE A 141 -10.45 -2.62 -6.00
N ARG A 142 -10.42 -1.90 -4.89
CA ARG A 142 -10.22 -0.45 -4.84
C ARG A 142 -9.11 -0.15 -3.85
N ILE A 143 -8.19 0.72 -4.25
CA ILE A 143 -7.11 1.21 -3.40
C ILE A 143 -7.14 2.73 -3.51
N VAL A 144 -7.31 3.41 -2.38
CA VAL A 144 -7.32 4.88 -2.32
C VAL A 144 -6.32 5.33 -1.25
N THR A 145 -5.56 6.37 -1.51
CA THR A 145 -4.67 6.93 -0.49
C THR A 145 -5.46 7.42 0.72
N ASP A 146 -5.00 7.10 1.94
CA ASP A 146 -5.71 7.44 3.17
C ASP A 146 -5.58 8.95 3.48
N ASP A 147 -6.68 9.67 3.45
CA ASP A 147 -6.77 11.10 3.75
C ASP A 147 -6.51 11.44 5.22
N ARG A 148 -6.55 10.41 6.10
CA ARG A 148 -6.21 10.52 7.54
C ARG A 148 -4.72 10.37 7.81
N ALA A 149 -3.92 10.02 6.79
CA ALA A 149 -2.48 9.90 6.90
C ALA A 149 -1.83 11.25 7.27
N SER A 150 -0.58 11.20 7.72
CA SER A 150 0.17 12.40 8.08
C SER A 150 0.32 13.36 6.89
N ASP A 151 0.50 14.66 7.16
CA ASP A 151 0.71 15.67 6.11
C ASP A 151 1.88 15.32 5.17
N SER A 152 2.93 14.67 5.68
CA SER A 152 4.06 14.22 4.87
C SER A 152 3.67 13.12 3.90
N ASP A 153 2.88 12.14 4.34
CA ASP A 153 2.41 11.03 3.50
C ASP A 153 1.41 11.53 2.45
N ARG A 154 0.48 12.37 2.88
CA ARG A 154 -0.51 12.98 1.97
C ARG A 154 0.14 13.81 0.89
N ARG A 155 1.25 14.52 1.20
CA ARG A 155 1.97 15.32 0.21
C ARG A 155 2.52 14.52 -0.96
N VAL A 156 2.89 13.26 -0.73
CA VAL A 156 3.46 12.37 -1.74
C VAL A 156 2.46 11.33 -2.26
N ALA A 157 1.21 11.37 -1.82
CA ALA A 157 0.19 10.39 -2.18
C ALA A 157 0.00 10.24 -3.70
N VAL A 158 0.11 11.34 -4.46
CA VAL A 158 0.04 11.31 -5.93
C VAL A 158 1.14 10.46 -6.58
N VAL A 159 2.27 10.23 -5.89
CA VAL A 159 3.38 9.41 -6.41
C VAL A 159 2.96 7.94 -6.56
N LEU A 160 2.03 7.47 -5.72
CA LEU A 160 1.49 6.12 -5.81
C LEU A 160 0.87 5.82 -7.19
N SER A 161 0.29 6.83 -7.85
CA SER A 161 -0.27 6.66 -9.20
C SER A 161 0.78 6.20 -10.21
N LYS A 162 2.03 6.67 -10.10
CA LYS A 162 3.15 6.25 -10.96
C LYS A 162 3.55 4.80 -10.70
N ASN A 163 3.50 4.36 -9.43
CA ASN A 163 3.77 2.97 -9.08
C ASN A 163 2.71 2.04 -9.68
N PHE A 164 1.44 2.45 -9.62
CA PHE A 164 0.36 1.71 -10.28
C PHE A 164 0.50 1.71 -11.81
N GLN A 165 0.85 2.84 -12.41
CA GLN A 165 1.11 2.90 -13.86
C GLN A 165 2.24 1.94 -14.25
N ALA A 166 3.30 1.86 -13.47
CA ALA A 166 4.38 0.91 -13.69
C ALA A 166 3.91 -0.55 -13.58
N ARG A 167 3.10 -0.88 -12.57
CA ARG A 167 2.53 -2.22 -12.37
C ARG A 167 1.64 -2.64 -13.52
N PHE A 168 0.78 -1.75 -14.00
CA PHE A 168 -0.19 -2.00 -15.06
C PHE A 168 0.30 -1.57 -16.45
N GLY A 169 1.56 -1.18 -16.59
CA GLY A 169 2.15 -0.81 -17.89
C GLY A 169 1.92 -1.84 -19.00
N PRO A 170 2.00 -3.17 -18.75
CA PRO A 170 1.69 -4.19 -19.75
C PRO A 170 0.24 -4.17 -20.26
N TRP A 171 -0.67 -3.44 -19.62
CA TRP A 171 -2.08 -3.30 -20.05
C TRP A 171 -2.29 -2.19 -21.07
N ASN A 172 -1.23 -1.59 -21.62
CA ASN A 172 -1.29 -0.51 -22.60
C ASN A 172 -2.17 0.65 -22.12
N LEU A 173 -1.81 1.22 -20.97
CA LEU A 173 -2.56 2.30 -20.35
C LEU A 173 -2.74 3.49 -21.29
N ASP A 174 -3.99 3.94 -21.46
CA ASP A 174 -4.35 5.23 -22.05
C ASP A 174 -4.45 6.25 -20.91
N CYS A 175 -3.50 7.19 -20.85
CA CYS A 175 -3.41 8.20 -19.81
C CYS A 175 -3.74 9.58 -20.37
N GLN A 176 -4.67 10.26 -19.72
CA GLN A 176 -5.13 11.59 -20.10
C GLN A 176 -4.98 12.55 -18.93
N ASP A 177 -4.42 13.72 -19.20
CA ASP A 177 -4.40 14.82 -18.25
C ASP A 177 -5.77 15.49 -18.25
N ILE A 178 -6.39 15.57 -17.08
CA ILE A 178 -7.69 16.23 -16.90
C ILE A 178 -7.44 17.72 -16.72
N PRO A 179 -8.03 18.57 -17.56
CA PRO A 179 -7.90 20.02 -17.41
C PRO A 179 -8.46 20.50 -16.07
N MET A 180 -7.86 21.56 -15.55
CA MET A 180 -8.30 22.22 -14.33
C MET A 180 -9.78 22.58 -14.39
N GLN A 181 -10.54 22.12 -13.42
CA GLN A 181 -11.97 22.33 -13.31
C GLN A 181 -12.29 23.63 -12.54
N ALA A 182 -13.56 24.05 -12.61
CA ALA A 182 -14.00 25.20 -11.84
C ALA A 182 -13.84 24.93 -10.33
N GLY A 183 -13.10 25.81 -9.65
CA GLY A 183 -12.80 25.66 -8.23
C GLY A 183 -11.48 24.99 -7.91
N GLU A 184 -10.81 24.38 -8.89
CA GLU A 184 -9.48 23.83 -8.73
C GLU A 184 -8.39 24.90 -8.91
N GLN A 185 -7.25 24.72 -8.26
CA GLN A 185 -6.11 25.63 -8.31
C GLN A 185 -4.80 24.85 -8.24
N LYS A 186 -3.74 25.46 -8.73
CA LYS A 186 -2.37 24.95 -8.59
C LYS A 186 -1.90 24.99 -7.14
N VAL A 187 -1.05 24.02 -6.78
CA VAL A 187 -0.23 24.04 -5.57
C VAL A 187 1.13 24.62 -5.96
N GLY A 188 1.37 25.90 -5.68
CA GLY A 188 2.53 26.59 -6.23
C GLY A 188 2.45 26.70 -7.75
N SER A 189 3.41 26.09 -8.45
CA SER A 189 3.42 25.99 -9.92
C SER A 189 2.79 24.69 -10.44
N GLU A 190 2.57 23.71 -9.58
CA GLU A 190 2.18 22.34 -9.95
C GLU A 190 0.67 22.18 -9.96
N PHE A 191 0.19 21.44 -10.94
CA PHE A 191 -1.16 20.92 -11.05
C PHE A 191 -1.08 19.55 -11.71
N ILE A 192 -1.53 18.53 -11.01
CA ILE A 192 -1.63 17.17 -11.52
C ILE A 192 -3.08 16.73 -11.37
N HIS A 193 -3.68 16.31 -12.45
CA HIS A 193 -4.93 15.58 -12.46
C HIS A 193 -4.87 14.67 -13.69
N GLN A 194 -4.52 13.42 -13.47
CA GLN A 194 -4.30 12.45 -14.54
C GLN A 194 -5.13 11.21 -14.30
N ARG A 195 -5.71 10.71 -15.38
CA ARG A 195 -6.48 9.47 -15.39
C ARG A 195 -5.91 8.53 -16.44
N CYS A 196 -5.61 7.30 -16.03
CA CYS A 196 -5.15 6.23 -16.90
C CYS A 196 -6.14 5.08 -16.87
N THR A 197 -6.50 4.54 -18.01
CA THR A 197 -7.34 3.35 -18.15
C THR A 197 -6.63 2.27 -18.94
N GLY A 198 -6.88 1.02 -18.60
CA GLY A 198 -6.30 -0.12 -19.30
C GLY A 198 -7.19 -1.34 -19.28
N THR A 199 -6.95 -2.25 -20.20
CA THR A 199 -7.64 -3.54 -20.26
C THR A 199 -6.62 -4.66 -20.20
N ASN A 200 -6.91 -5.70 -19.41
CA ASN A 200 -6.02 -6.84 -19.26
C ASN A 200 -5.79 -7.55 -20.60
N PRO A 201 -4.54 -7.64 -21.08
CA PRO A 201 -4.24 -8.23 -22.39
C PRO A 201 -4.43 -9.76 -22.43
N ASN A 202 -4.66 -10.41 -21.28
CA ASN A 202 -4.88 -11.87 -21.21
C ASN A 202 -6.27 -12.31 -21.73
N GLY A 203 -7.11 -11.38 -22.17
CA GLY A 203 -8.45 -11.68 -22.67
C GLY A 203 -9.52 -11.84 -21.60
N SER A 204 -9.21 -11.63 -20.31
CA SER A 204 -10.21 -11.68 -19.22
C SER A 204 -11.26 -10.58 -19.32
N GLY A 205 -10.96 -9.49 -20.02
CA GLY A 205 -11.81 -8.31 -20.10
C GLY A 205 -11.75 -7.42 -18.85
N GLN A 206 -10.89 -7.75 -17.88
CA GLN A 206 -10.68 -6.92 -16.70
C GLN A 206 -10.21 -5.52 -17.10
N LYS A 207 -10.67 -4.52 -16.36
CA LYS A 207 -10.31 -3.13 -16.60
C LYS A 207 -9.69 -2.52 -15.36
N VAL A 208 -8.70 -1.67 -15.58
CA VAL A 208 -8.08 -0.85 -14.52
C VAL A 208 -8.32 0.62 -14.81
N LEU A 209 -8.59 1.38 -13.75
CA LEU A 209 -8.56 2.82 -13.67
C LEU A 209 -7.50 3.21 -12.65
N ILE A 210 -6.65 4.15 -13.01
CA ILE A 210 -5.69 4.78 -12.10
C ILE A 210 -5.89 6.29 -12.22
N GLU A 211 -6.24 6.93 -11.14
CA GLU A 211 -6.38 8.38 -11.07
C GLU A 211 -5.41 8.93 -10.04
N GLY A 212 -4.72 10.01 -10.38
CA GLY A 212 -3.80 10.71 -9.49
C GLY A 212 -4.03 12.21 -9.55
N SER A 213 -4.18 12.85 -8.41
CA SER A 213 -4.38 14.29 -8.30
C SER A 213 -3.39 14.94 -7.33
N TYR A 214 -2.91 16.14 -7.69
CA TYR A 214 -2.19 17.07 -6.83
C TYR A 214 -2.64 18.49 -7.17
N LEU A 215 -3.55 19.00 -6.37
CA LEU A 215 -4.24 20.25 -6.64
C LEU A 215 -4.82 20.85 -5.35
N ARG A 216 -5.39 22.04 -5.42
CA ARG A 216 -6.20 22.64 -4.37
C ARG A 216 -7.64 22.77 -4.85
N LYS A 217 -8.59 22.49 -3.96
CA LYS A 217 -10.00 22.79 -4.19
C LYS A 217 -10.40 24.05 -3.41
N LYS A 218 -11.15 24.94 -4.04
CA LYS A 218 -11.70 26.13 -3.40
C LYS A 218 -12.65 25.72 -2.27
N GLY A 219 -12.53 26.36 -1.12
CA GLY A 219 -13.35 26.04 0.07
C GLY A 219 -12.67 25.06 1.04
N GLN A 220 -11.48 24.56 0.73
CA GLN A 220 -10.66 23.77 1.66
C GLN A 220 -9.77 24.66 2.57
N GLU A 221 -10.10 25.94 2.67
CA GLU A 221 -9.41 26.87 3.58
C GLU A 221 -9.81 26.56 5.02
N GLY A 222 -8.84 26.39 5.89
CA GLY A 222 -9.08 26.06 7.30
C GLY A 222 -8.01 26.62 8.22
N LEU A 223 -8.24 26.54 9.52
CA LEU A 223 -7.22 26.87 10.52
C LEU A 223 -6.26 25.70 10.68
N SER A 224 -4.96 25.96 10.62
CA SER A 224 -3.96 24.99 11.04
C SER A 224 -4.20 24.61 12.50
N ARG A 225 -4.24 23.31 12.79
CA ARG A 225 -4.43 22.81 14.17
C ARG A 225 -3.28 23.25 15.09
N ASP A 226 -2.08 23.34 14.55
CA ASP A 226 -0.86 23.60 15.32
C ASP A 226 -0.61 25.09 15.50
N THR A 227 -0.84 25.90 14.48
CA THR A 227 -0.47 27.33 14.50
C THR A 227 -1.66 28.27 14.64
N GLN A 228 -2.90 27.76 14.57
CA GLN A 228 -4.14 28.56 14.56
C GLN A 228 -4.17 29.64 13.46
N GLN A 229 -3.29 29.55 12.48
CA GLN A 229 -3.27 30.44 11.33
C GLN A 229 -4.14 29.89 10.22
N VAL A 230 -4.75 30.80 9.45
CA VAL A 230 -5.51 30.44 8.25
C VAL A 230 -4.55 29.79 7.26
N ASN A 231 -4.70 28.49 7.09
CA ASN A 231 -3.98 27.76 6.09
C ASN A 231 -4.65 28.02 4.74
N LYS A 232 -4.00 28.79 3.87
CA LYS A 232 -4.52 29.15 2.55
C LYS A 232 -4.48 27.98 1.57
N GLY A 233 -5.03 26.88 1.98
CA GLY A 233 -5.30 25.76 1.11
C GLY A 233 -4.61 24.50 1.51
N TYR A 234 -5.40 23.59 2.01
CA TYR A 234 -5.09 22.19 1.89
C TYR A 234 -4.89 21.90 0.40
N TYR A 235 -3.80 21.22 0.07
CA TYR A 235 -3.66 20.61 -1.22
C TYR A 235 -4.28 19.20 -1.14
N GLU A 236 -4.93 18.81 -2.18
CA GLU A 236 -5.36 17.45 -2.40
C GLU A 236 -4.22 16.72 -3.12
N SER A 237 -3.75 15.65 -2.52
CA SER A 237 -2.82 14.72 -3.15
C SER A 237 -3.41 13.34 -2.92
N GLU A 238 -3.94 12.76 -3.97
CA GLU A 238 -4.70 11.52 -3.90
C GLU A 238 -4.30 10.59 -5.04
N THR A 239 -4.33 9.32 -4.78
CA THR A 239 -4.27 8.27 -5.81
C THR A 239 -5.38 7.28 -5.56
N ARG A 240 -6.12 6.98 -6.61
CA ARG A 240 -7.16 5.96 -6.66
C ARG A 240 -6.81 4.93 -7.71
N LEU A 241 -6.95 3.66 -7.37
CA LEU A 241 -6.92 2.54 -8.29
C LEU A 241 -8.21 1.74 -8.14
N GLU A 242 -8.82 1.40 -9.27
CA GLU A 242 -9.87 0.39 -9.34
C GLU A 242 -9.53 -0.66 -10.39
N LEU A 243 -9.59 -1.92 -10.02
CA LEU A 243 -9.47 -3.07 -10.90
C LEU A 243 -10.79 -3.82 -10.87
N MET A 244 -11.43 -3.98 -12.03
CA MET A 244 -12.80 -4.49 -12.13
C MET A 244 -12.90 -5.66 -13.10
N ASN A 245 -13.72 -6.63 -12.73
CA ASN A 245 -14.17 -7.72 -13.60
C ASN A 245 -15.38 -7.29 -14.44
N PRO A 246 -15.47 -7.69 -15.73
CA PRO A 246 -16.69 -7.48 -16.48
C PRO A 246 -17.89 -8.19 -15.83
N PRO A 247 -19.12 -7.65 -15.92
CA PRO A 247 -19.50 -6.47 -16.70
C PRO A 247 -19.26 -5.13 -15.99
N TYR A 248 -18.71 -5.13 -14.79
CA TYR A 248 -18.50 -3.92 -14.02
C TYR A 248 -17.38 -3.07 -14.60
N LEU A 249 -17.51 -1.77 -14.46
CA LEU A 249 -16.54 -0.79 -14.90
C LEU A 249 -16.00 -0.03 -13.69
N PRO A 250 -14.72 0.35 -13.72
CA PRO A 250 -14.17 1.26 -12.72
C PRO A 250 -14.98 2.56 -12.67
N SER A 251 -15.21 3.07 -11.47
CA SER A 251 -15.91 4.34 -11.25
C SER A 251 -14.91 5.46 -11.01
N GLU A 252 -15.26 6.64 -11.51
CA GLU A 252 -14.54 7.86 -11.13
C GLU A 252 -14.72 8.11 -9.64
N GLY A 253 -13.72 8.70 -8.99
CA GLY A 253 -13.82 9.17 -7.61
C GLY A 253 -14.94 10.22 -7.47
N PRO A 254 -15.33 10.54 -6.24
CA PRO A 254 -16.36 11.54 -5.96
C PRO A 254 -15.94 12.95 -6.38
#